data_f7d827449123a421409a12e24ada0570
#
_entry.id   f7d827449123a421409a12e24ada0570
#
_cell.length_a   1.000
_cell.length_b   1.000
_cell.length_c   1.000
_cell.angle_alpha   90.00
_cell.angle_beta   90.00
_cell.angle_gamma   90.00
#
_symmetry.space_group_name_H-M   'P 1'
#
loop_
_entity.id
_entity.type
_entity.pdbx_description
1 polymer ?
#
loop_
_entity_poly.entity_id
_entity_poly.type
_entity_poly.pdbx_seq_one_letter_code
_entity_poly.pdbx_strand_id
1 'polypeptide(L)'
;PAPVAVDSAEIADMLKQERNISAALNLGRDCQIALFGIGNLSRNTILYHSGSLKEEDFLELEKKGAVGDVCTCFFNASGEAVSSSFSKRRISLTLEELKKIPCKIGVASGLEKKEALHGALLGGYIDILYADEELGKEILNY
;
A
#
# COMPACT_ATOMS: atom_id res chain seq x y z
N PRO A 1 -12.05 0.33 14.82
CA PRO A 1 -11.08 -0.54 14.14
C PRO A 1 -11.81 -1.43 13.12
N ALA A 2 -11.16 -1.66 11.98
CA ALA A 2 -11.62 -2.57 10.94
C ALA A 2 -10.50 -3.56 10.60
N PRO A 3 -10.81 -4.77 10.11
CA PRO A 3 -9.79 -5.68 9.61
C PRO A 3 -9.11 -5.08 8.36
N VAL A 4 -7.85 -5.42 8.14
CA VAL A 4 -7.09 -4.98 6.95
C VAL A 4 -7.70 -5.56 5.67
N ALA A 5 -8.05 -6.84 5.72
CA ALA A 5 -8.73 -7.57 4.66
C ALA A 5 -9.71 -8.58 5.27
N VAL A 6 -10.70 -8.97 4.50
CA VAL A 6 -11.74 -9.96 4.85
C VAL A 6 -11.76 -11.09 3.82
N ASP A 7 -12.61 -12.10 4.03
CA ASP A 7 -12.59 -13.31 3.22
C ASP A 7 -13.23 -13.16 1.83
N SER A 8 -14.10 -12.17 1.63
CA SER A 8 -14.72 -11.92 0.32
C SER A 8 -14.88 -10.43 0.00
N ALA A 9 -15.02 -10.12 -1.28
CA ALA A 9 -15.26 -8.75 -1.76
C ALA A 9 -16.60 -8.21 -1.26
N GLU A 10 -17.63 -9.06 -1.19
CA GLU A 10 -18.97 -8.69 -0.72
C GLU A 10 -18.92 -8.24 0.73
N ILE A 11 -18.21 -8.99 1.59
CA ILE A 11 -18.01 -8.61 3.01
C ILE A 11 -17.26 -7.29 3.11
N ALA A 12 -16.20 -7.09 2.29
CA ALA A 12 -15.45 -5.84 2.27
C ALA A 12 -16.34 -4.66 1.89
N ASP A 13 -17.18 -4.83 0.87
CA ASP A 13 -18.07 -3.77 0.40
C ASP A 13 -19.17 -3.44 1.43
N MET A 14 -19.73 -4.44 2.11
CA MET A 14 -20.67 -4.23 3.21
C MET A 14 -20.01 -3.47 4.37
N LEU A 15 -18.80 -3.86 4.76
CA LEU A 15 -18.07 -3.20 5.85
C LEU A 15 -17.67 -1.76 5.50
N LYS A 16 -17.29 -1.48 4.27
CA LYS A 16 -17.00 -0.10 3.83
C LYS A 16 -18.23 0.82 3.89
N GLN A 17 -19.44 0.26 3.82
CA GLN A 17 -20.70 1.01 3.97
C GLN A 17 -21.13 1.14 5.42
N GLU A 18 -20.55 0.36 6.36
CA GLU A 18 -20.85 0.50 7.78
C GLU A 18 -20.47 1.91 8.25
N ARG A 19 -21.35 2.52 9.06
CA ARG A 19 -21.30 3.94 9.45
C ARG A 19 -19.93 4.37 9.99
N ASN A 20 -19.35 3.62 10.91
CA ASN A 20 -18.11 4.01 11.58
C ASN A 20 -16.88 3.79 10.67
N ILE A 21 -16.90 2.73 9.87
CA ILE A 21 -15.84 2.42 8.90
C ILE A 21 -15.87 3.44 7.77
N SER A 22 -17.04 3.71 7.22
CA SER A 22 -17.24 4.72 6.19
C SER A 22 -16.79 6.12 6.66
N ALA A 23 -17.15 6.50 7.89
CA ALA A 23 -16.70 7.77 8.48
C ALA A 23 -15.17 7.83 8.61
N ALA A 24 -14.52 6.76 9.05
CA ALA A 24 -13.06 6.70 9.15
C ALA A 24 -12.37 6.79 7.79
N LEU A 25 -12.89 6.10 6.76
CA LEU A 25 -12.37 6.19 5.40
C LEU A 25 -12.54 7.60 4.82
N ASN A 26 -13.68 8.26 5.08
CA ASN A 26 -13.91 9.64 4.65
C ASN A 26 -12.93 10.61 5.33
N LEU A 27 -12.70 10.49 6.64
CA LEU A 27 -11.66 11.28 7.32
C LEU A 27 -10.27 11.07 6.69
N GLY A 28 -9.94 9.84 6.29
CA GLY A 28 -8.71 9.56 5.56
C GLY A 28 -8.64 10.25 4.20
N ARG A 29 -9.74 10.33 3.46
CA ARG A 29 -9.82 11.04 2.16
C ARG A 29 -9.65 12.55 2.31
N ASP A 30 -10.17 13.11 3.40
CA ASP A 30 -10.20 14.55 3.66
C ASP A 30 -8.96 15.04 4.44
N CYS A 31 -8.03 14.17 4.80
CA CYS A 31 -6.84 14.57 5.54
C CYS A 31 -5.91 15.43 4.68
N GLN A 32 -5.18 16.35 5.32
CA GLN A 32 -4.22 17.24 4.66
C GLN A 32 -2.84 16.62 4.56
N ILE A 33 -2.53 15.68 5.45
CA ILE A 33 -1.23 15.00 5.52
C ILE A 33 -1.48 13.51 5.74
N ALA A 34 -0.85 12.67 4.92
CA ALA A 34 -0.76 11.24 5.14
C ALA A 34 0.68 10.85 5.46
N LEU A 35 0.88 10.08 6.53
CA LEU A 35 2.16 9.49 6.91
C LEU A 35 2.04 7.96 6.87
N PHE A 36 2.89 7.31 6.10
CA PHE A 36 2.83 5.84 5.92
C PHE A 36 4.20 5.23 5.62
N GLY A 37 4.32 3.94 5.91
CA GLY A 37 5.45 3.13 5.48
C GLY A 37 5.28 2.63 4.05
N ILE A 38 6.40 2.37 3.37
CA ILE A 38 6.44 1.65 2.09
C ILE A 38 6.75 0.18 2.39
N GLY A 39 5.86 -0.72 1.95
CA GLY A 39 6.06 -2.17 2.01
C GLY A 39 6.66 -2.69 0.71
N ASN A 40 7.46 -3.76 0.80
CA ASN A 40 7.86 -4.57 -0.35
C ASN A 40 7.01 -5.84 -0.41
N LEU A 41 6.85 -6.42 -1.60
CA LEU A 41 6.18 -7.71 -1.73
C LEU A 41 7.12 -8.82 -1.24
N SER A 42 6.91 -9.27 -0.03
CA SER A 42 7.74 -10.31 0.61
C SER A 42 6.91 -11.16 1.57
N ARG A 43 7.26 -12.45 1.67
CA ARG A 43 6.69 -13.34 2.71
C ARG A 43 7.13 -12.96 4.11
N ASN A 44 8.16 -12.13 4.25
CA ASN A 44 8.65 -11.63 5.54
C ASN A 44 7.99 -10.31 5.94
N THR A 45 6.72 -10.12 5.62
CA THR A 45 5.95 -8.91 5.98
C THR A 45 4.87 -9.20 7.01
N ILE A 46 4.46 -8.17 7.75
CA ILE A 46 3.36 -8.27 8.73
C ILE A 46 2.08 -8.74 8.04
N LEU A 47 1.79 -8.27 6.83
CA LEU A 47 0.60 -8.68 6.07
C LEU A 47 0.56 -10.19 5.81
N TYR A 48 1.71 -10.78 5.49
CA TYR A 48 1.82 -12.22 5.26
C TYR A 48 1.77 -13.01 6.58
N HIS A 49 2.57 -12.61 7.58
CA HIS A 49 2.61 -13.31 8.87
C HIS A 49 1.31 -13.24 9.66
N SER A 50 0.53 -12.17 9.52
CA SER A 50 -0.80 -12.06 10.14
C SER A 50 -1.87 -12.91 9.45
N GLY A 51 -1.58 -13.50 8.30
CA GLY A 51 -2.56 -14.20 7.46
C GLY A 51 -3.52 -13.29 6.70
N SER A 52 -3.32 -11.97 6.76
CA SER A 52 -4.13 -11.02 5.99
C SER A 52 -3.88 -11.14 4.49
N LEU A 53 -2.64 -11.38 4.10
CA LEU A 53 -2.20 -11.73 2.75
C LEU A 53 -1.91 -13.23 2.72
N LYS A 54 -2.74 -14.01 2.04
CA LYS A 54 -2.59 -15.47 1.90
C LYS A 54 -1.54 -15.81 0.83
N GLU A 55 -1.04 -17.06 0.82
CA GLU A 55 -0.08 -17.50 -0.19
C GLU A 55 -0.60 -17.35 -1.63
N GLU A 56 -1.87 -17.66 -1.85
CA GLU A 56 -2.52 -17.49 -3.16
C GLU A 56 -2.57 -16.03 -3.62
N ASP A 57 -2.81 -15.08 -2.69
CA ASP A 57 -2.77 -13.65 -2.98
C ASP A 57 -1.35 -13.19 -3.32
N PHE A 58 -0.36 -13.70 -2.57
CA PHE A 58 1.06 -13.39 -2.80
C PHE A 58 1.48 -13.83 -4.20
N LEU A 59 1.18 -15.08 -4.58
CA LEU A 59 1.51 -15.62 -5.90
C LEU A 59 0.78 -14.87 -7.03
N GLU A 60 -0.48 -14.45 -6.81
CA GLU A 60 -1.21 -13.63 -7.78
C GLU A 60 -0.53 -12.28 -7.98
N LEU A 61 -0.16 -11.60 -6.88
CA LEU A 61 0.51 -10.29 -6.91
C LEU A 61 1.88 -10.37 -7.58
N GLU A 62 2.68 -11.39 -7.21
CA GLU A 62 3.99 -11.65 -7.81
C GLU A 62 3.88 -11.87 -9.32
N LYS A 63 2.95 -12.73 -9.75
CA LYS A 63 2.69 -12.97 -11.18
C LYS A 63 2.26 -11.72 -11.95
N LYS A 64 1.58 -10.79 -11.29
CA LYS A 64 1.14 -9.51 -11.86
C LYS A 64 2.20 -8.42 -11.76
N GLY A 65 3.41 -8.73 -11.28
CA GLY A 65 4.53 -7.80 -11.21
C GLY A 65 4.42 -6.76 -10.09
N ALA A 66 3.69 -7.06 -9.03
CA ALA A 66 3.68 -6.20 -7.84
C ALA A 66 5.08 -6.21 -7.19
N VAL A 67 5.59 -5.03 -6.83
CA VAL A 67 6.90 -4.87 -6.18
C VAL A 67 6.77 -4.37 -4.74
N GLY A 68 5.69 -3.67 -4.44
CA GLY A 68 5.47 -3.10 -3.11
C GLY A 68 4.05 -2.61 -2.91
N ASP A 69 3.81 -2.07 -1.70
CA ASP A 69 2.53 -1.50 -1.33
C ASP A 69 2.66 -0.20 -0.53
N VAL A 70 1.61 0.60 -0.60
CA VAL A 70 1.31 1.72 0.30
C VAL A 70 -0.10 1.54 0.82
N CYS A 71 -0.28 1.56 2.13
CA CYS A 71 -1.59 1.37 2.77
C CYS A 71 -2.31 0.11 2.25
N THR A 72 -1.59 -0.99 2.06
CA THR A 72 -2.08 -2.26 1.50
C THR A 72 -2.53 -2.23 0.03
N CYS A 73 -2.22 -1.15 -0.67
CA CYS A 73 -2.45 -1.03 -2.11
C CYS A 73 -1.18 -1.38 -2.87
N PHE A 74 -1.18 -2.51 -3.54
CA PHE A 74 -0.02 -2.98 -4.30
C PHE A 74 0.13 -2.26 -5.65
N PHE A 75 1.38 -2.05 -6.05
CA PHE A 75 1.76 -1.43 -7.32
C PHE A 75 2.98 -2.14 -7.93
N ASN A 76 3.16 -1.96 -9.24
CA ASN A 76 4.29 -2.50 -9.99
C ASN A 76 5.50 -1.53 -9.98
N ALA A 77 6.61 -1.93 -10.60
CA ALA A 77 7.83 -1.13 -10.67
C ALA A 77 7.67 0.24 -11.36
N SER A 78 6.66 0.39 -12.21
CA SER A 78 6.29 1.68 -12.84
C SER A 78 5.36 2.53 -11.97
N GLY A 79 4.98 2.06 -10.78
CA GLY A 79 4.05 2.74 -9.89
C GLY A 79 2.58 2.61 -10.26
N GLU A 80 2.22 1.71 -11.18
CA GLU A 80 0.83 1.47 -11.55
C GLU A 80 0.17 0.50 -10.57
N ALA A 81 -1.10 0.75 -10.23
CA ALA A 81 -1.86 -0.10 -9.31
C ALA A 81 -2.02 -1.52 -9.85
N VAL A 82 -1.71 -2.52 -9.02
CA VAL A 82 -1.92 -3.93 -9.33
C VAL A 82 -3.25 -4.39 -8.76
N SER A 83 -4.21 -4.68 -9.64
CA SER A 83 -5.50 -5.25 -9.24
C SER A 83 -5.38 -6.76 -9.01
N SER A 84 -5.85 -7.25 -7.86
CA SER A 84 -5.80 -8.65 -7.44
C SER A 84 -7.06 -9.03 -6.66
N SER A 85 -7.21 -10.33 -6.36
CA SER A 85 -8.26 -10.82 -5.44
C SER A 85 -8.13 -10.17 -4.06
N PHE A 86 -6.91 -9.98 -3.56
CA PHE A 86 -6.65 -9.27 -2.32
C PHE A 86 -7.14 -7.82 -2.36
N SER A 87 -6.91 -7.08 -3.46
CA SER A 87 -7.31 -5.68 -3.57
C SER A 87 -8.82 -5.47 -3.43
N LYS A 88 -9.63 -6.45 -3.79
CA LYS A 88 -11.10 -6.41 -3.65
C LYS A 88 -11.57 -6.66 -2.21
N ARG A 89 -10.77 -7.35 -1.41
CA ARG A 89 -11.11 -7.78 -0.05
C ARG A 89 -10.57 -6.88 1.06
N ARG A 90 -9.74 -5.90 0.73
CA ARG A 90 -9.14 -4.97 1.70
C ARG A 90 -10.07 -3.81 2.07
N ILE A 91 -9.88 -3.28 3.27
CA ILE A 91 -10.61 -2.13 3.79
C ILE A 91 -9.60 -1.00 4.02
N SER A 92 -9.35 -0.22 2.99
CA SER A 92 -8.45 0.93 3.03
C SER A 92 -8.75 1.89 1.88
N LEU A 93 -8.10 3.05 1.85
CA LEU A 93 -8.12 3.97 0.71
C LEU A 93 -7.49 3.30 -0.52
N THR A 94 -7.88 3.74 -1.70
CA THR A 94 -7.24 3.36 -2.96
C THR A 94 -6.00 4.24 -3.21
N LEU A 95 -5.11 3.82 -4.12
CA LEU A 95 -3.97 4.63 -4.54
C LEU A 95 -4.41 5.96 -5.15
N GLU A 96 -5.51 5.97 -5.90
CA GLU A 96 -6.06 7.18 -6.50
C GLU A 96 -6.62 8.16 -5.44
N GLU A 97 -7.21 7.65 -4.37
CA GLU A 97 -7.65 8.46 -3.23
C GLU A 97 -6.43 9.00 -2.46
N LEU A 98 -5.40 8.18 -2.24
CA LEU A 98 -4.16 8.59 -1.59
C LEU A 98 -3.46 9.73 -2.36
N LYS A 99 -3.40 9.65 -3.69
CA LYS A 99 -2.81 10.70 -4.53
C LYS A 99 -3.45 12.07 -4.35
N LYS A 100 -4.73 12.13 -3.99
CA LYS A 100 -5.46 13.39 -3.79
C LYS A 100 -5.11 14.09 -2.47
N ILE A 101 -4.47 13.39 -1.54
CA ILE A 101 -4.04 14.00 -0.27
C ILE A 101 -2.92 14.99 -0.56
N PRO A 102 -3.03 16.25 -0.06
CA PRO A 102 -2.11 17.33 -0.43
C PRO A 102 -0.64 17.07 -0.07
N CYS A 103 -0.37 16.41 1.05
CA CYS A 103 0.99 16.10 1.50
C CYS A 103 1.10 14.63 1.90
N LYS A 104 1.95 13.89 1.20
CA LYS A 104 2.17 12.44 1.41
C LYS A 104 3.61 12.22 1.87
N ILE A 105 3.76 11.75 3.10
CA ILE A 105 5.05 11.51 3.74
C ILE A 105 5.28 10.00 3.78
N GLY A 106 6.23 9.53 2.99
CA GLY A 106 6.65 8.13 2.95
C GLY A 106 7.86 7.87 3.86
N VAL A 107 7.84 6.75 4.57
CA VAL A 107 8.97 6.29 5.39
C VAL A 107 9.38 4.90 4.92
N ALA A 108 10.67 4.72 4.64
CA ALA A 108 11.23 3.44 4.23
C ALA A 108 12.63 3.25 4.82
N SER A 109 12.96 2.01 5.17
CA SER A 109 14.30 1.63 5.64
C SER A 109 14.60 0.21 5.17
N GLY A 110 15.86 -0.01 4.75
CA GLY A 110 16.37 -1.29 4.26
C GLY A 110 16.42 -1.38 2.74
N LEU A 111 17.54 -1.90 2.22
CA LEU A 111 17.81 -2.01 0.78
C LEU A 111 16.80 -2.91 0.03
N GLU A 112 16.19 -3.87 0.73
CA GLU A 112 15.17 -4.76 0.18
C GLU A 112 13.91 -4.01 -0.29
N LYS A 113 13.76 -2.74 0.10
CA LYS A 113 12.65 -1.87 -0.32
C LYS A 113 12.96 -0.98 -1.52
N LYS A 114 14.18 -1.07 -2.08
CA LYS A 114 14.63 -0.20 -3.17
C LYS A 114 13.66 -0.16 -4.34
N GLU A 115 13.26 -1.33 -4.86
CA GLU A 115 12.35 -1.43 -6.00
C GLU A 115 10.94 -0.92 -5.66
N ALA A 116 10.43 -1.28 -4.48
CA ALA A 116 9.14 -0.79 -4.00
C ALA A 116 9.14 0.74 -3.81
N LEU A 117 10.21 1.29 -3.22
CA LEU A 117 10.32 2.73 -3.03
C LEU A 117 10.42 3.48 -4.37
N HIS A 118 11.19 2.96 -5.32
CA HIS A 118 11.26 3.53 -6.66
C HIS A 118 9.90 3.54 -7.36
N GLY A 119 9.16 2.41 -7.34
CA GLY A 119 7.81 2.33 -7.86
C GLY A 119 6.84 3.30 -7.17
N ALA A 120 6.94 3.47 -5.84
CA ALA A 120 6.11 4.42 -5.11
C ALA A 120 6.37 5.89 -5.50
N LEU A 121 7.63 6.24 -5.78
CA LEU A 121 8.02 7.57 -6.27
C LEU A 121 7.49 7.80 -7.70
N LEU A 122 7.68 6.85 -8.61
CA LEU A 122 7.15 6.93 -9.98
C LEU A 122 5.63 7.01 -10.01
N GLY A 123 4.96 6.30 -9.11
CA GLY A 123 3.51 6.34 -8.95
C GLY A 123 2.97 7.66 -8.40
N GLY A 124 3.82 8.56 -7.91
CA GLY A 124 3.40 9.84 -7.31
C GLY A 124 2.72 9.68 -5.94
N TYR A 125 3.09 8.62 -5.21
CA TYR A 125 2.50 8.33 -3.89
C TYR A 125 3.22 9.03 -2.74
N ILE A 126 4.36 9.69 -2.99
CA ILE A 126 5.22 10.31 -1.99
C ILE A 126 5.58 11.73 -2.43
N ASP A 127 5.39 12.71 -1.56
CA ASP A 127 5.87 14.08 -1.73
C ASP A 127 7.11 14.36 -0.88
N ILE A 128 7.18 13.75 0.32
CA ILE A 128 8.31 13.86 1.23
C ILE A 128 8.74 12.44 1.61
N LEU A 129 10.03 12.13 1.45
CA LEU A 129 10.59 10.83 1.79
C LEU A 129 11.53 10.94 3.00
N TYR A 130 11.31 10.08 3.98
CA TYR A 130 12.29 9.77 5.02
C TYR A 130 12.82 8.35 4.79
N ALA A 131 14.10 8.23 4.49
CA ALA A 131 14.78 6.95 4.30
C ALA A 131 16.08 6.91 5.09
N ASP A 132 16.58 5.70 5.40
CA ASP A 132 17.95 5.57 5.87
C ASP A 132 18.95 5.97 4.78
N GLU A 133 20.19 6.26 5.20
CA GLU A 133 21.23 6.80 4.31
C GLU A 133 21.54 5.84 3.15
N GLU A 134 21.57 4.54 3.41
CA GLU A 134 21.94 3.53 2.43
C GLU A 134 20.88 3.41 1.34
N LEU A 135 19.62 3.27 1.73
CA LEU A 135 18.47 3.25 0.81
C LEU A 135 18.36 4.58 0.04
N GLY A 136 18.55 5.71 0.72
CA GLY A 136 18.51 7.03 0.10
C GLY A 136 19.57 7.22 -1.01
N LYS A 137 20.81 6.77 -0.78
CA LYS A 137 21.86 6.78 -1.81
C LYS A 137 21.51 5.93 -3.01
N GLU A 138 20.95 4.73 -2.79
CA GLU A 138 20.55 3.84 -3.85
C GLU A 138 19.40 4.41 -4.71
N ILE A 139 18.46 5.12 -4.11
CA ILE A 139 17.37 5.79 -4.85
C ILE A 139 17.86 6.96 -5.68
N LEU A 140 18.84 7.73 -5.20
CA LEU A 140 19.42 8.85 -5.95
C LEU A 140 20.26 8.40 -7.15
N ASN A 141 20.72 7.16 -7.18
CA ASN A 141 21.52 6.57 -8.26
C ASN A 141 20.72 5.67 -9.22
N TYR A 142 19.38 5.68 -9.11
CA TYR A 142 18.49 4.76 -9.84
C TYR A 142 18.19 5.22 -11.29
#